data_b3e3e65d01238e2800e205772bc6c41e
#
_entry.id   b3e3e65d01238e2800e205772bc6c41e
#
_cell.length_a   1.000
_cell.length_b   1.000
_cell.length_c   1.000
_cell.angle_alpha   90.00
_cell.angle_beta   90.00
_cell.angle_gamma   90.00
#
_symmetry.space_group_name_H-M   'P 1'
#
loop_
_entity.id
_entity.type
_entity.pdbx_description
1 polymer ?
#
loop_
_entity_poly.entity_id
_entity_poly.type
_entity_poly.pdbx_seq_one_letter_code
_entity_poly.pdbx_strand_id
1 'polypeptide(L)'
;MTTGINRRRLLLRLGAAGVAAGSMPLAVRAEEDHSGGDPLKSMQWPTLRKQFLGEAPMRFSDAVVVKGPAFADDAMNVPVFIDATALSSVGGSVERIDVVNDRNPIREVLSFEPLRALPMLAFRFRMEQASPVRAMVKTRDGQWHVGSTWVQAAGGGCTVPGITRSDGSWSRTLNQVQTRFFSNVLAGSQRLRVRIMHPMDTGLVAGIPAFYVENLQLADDSGRVWWRLALHEPIAENPLLTFELPGRPNAILRLKGRDNNGNLINAEVLA
;
A
#
# COMPACT_ATOMS: atom_id res chain seq x y z
N MET A 1 -15.78 -32.92 -100.78
CA MET A 1 -17.05 -32.90 -99.96
C MET A 1 -16.61 -32.60 -98.54
N THR A 2 -16.91 -31.49 -98.08
CA THR A 2 -17.23 -31.10 -96.73
C THR A 2 -16.75 -29.68 -96.44
N THR A 3 -17.72 -28.92 -96.16
CA THR A 3 -17.76 -27.49 -95.94
C THR A 3 -17.10 -27.04 -94.67
N GLY A 4 -16.20 -26.08 -94.79
CA GLY A 4 -15.62 -25.35 -93.63
C GLY A 4 -16.57 -24.20 -93.19
N ILE A 5 -16.83 -24.12 -91.89
CA ILE A 5 -17.55 -23.02 -91.25
C ILE A 5 -16.56 -22.07 -90.58
N ASN A 6 -16.57 -20.86 -91.17
CA ASN A 6 -15.78 -19.72 -90.66
C ASN A 6 -16.39 -19.17 -89.34
N ARG A 7 -15.67 -19.18 -88.25
CA ARG A 7 -16.00 -18.47 -86.99
C ARG A 7 -15.27 -17.15 -86.89
N ARG A 8 -15.88 -16.08 -87.35
CA ARG A 8 -15.41 -14.72 -87.15
C ARG A 8 -16.27 -14.00 -86.12
N ARG A 9 -15.56 -13.66 -85.01
CA ARG A 9 -15.68 -12.42 -84.20
C ARG A 9 -17.10 -12.08 -83.68
N LEU A 10 -17.23 -12.38 -82.36
CA LEU A 10 -18.15 -11.62 -81.55
C LEU A 10 -17.31 -10.98 -80.42
N LEU A 11 -17.06 -9.67 -80.53
CA LEU A 11 -16.44 -8.85 -79.52
C LEU A 11 -17.50 -8.46 -78.51
N LEU A 12 -17.55 -9.15 -77.36
CA LEU A 12 -18.29 -8.69 -76.19
C LEU A 12 -17.43 -7.75 -75.37
N ARG A 13 -17.82 -6.48 -75.30
CA ARG A 13 -17.30 -5.50 -74.37
C ARG A 13 -17.90 -5.83 -72.98
N LEU A 14 -17.13 -6.43 -72.09
CA LEU A 14 -17.45 -6.50 -70.68
C LEU A 14 -16.92 -5.21 -70.01
N GLY A 15 -17.83 -4.37 -69.62
CA GLY A 15 -17.55 -3.21 -68.79
C GLY A 15 -17.07 -3.66 -67.41
N ALA A 16 -15.84 -3.25 -67.04
CA ALA A 16 -15.30 -3.43 -65.68
C ALA A 16 -16.03 -2.44 -64.72
N ALA A 17 -17.03 -2.93 -64.01
CA ALA A 17 -17.52 -2.22 -62.84
C ALA A 17 -16.54 -2.41 -61.73
N GLY A 18 -15.68 -1.42 -61.48
CA GLY A 18 -14.78 -1.37 -60.32
C GLY A 18 -15.58 -1.22 -59.04
N VAL A 19 -15.67 -2.27 -58.23
CA VAL A 19 -16.15 -2.18 -56.84
C VAL A 19 -15.01 -1.56 -56.06
N ALA A 20 -15.11 -0.25 -55.80
CA ALA A 20 -14.28 0.42 -54.80
C ALA A 20 -14.69 -0.10 -53.42
N ALA A 21 -14.00 -1.13 -52.93
CA ALA A 21 -14.11 -1.52 -51.54
C ALA A 21 -13.48 -0.41 -50.69
N GLY A 22 -14.32 0.53 -50.23
CA GLY A 22 -13.92 1.53 -49.25
C GLY A 22 -13.54 0.81 -47.94
N SER A 23 -12.26 0.73 -47.67
CA SER A 23 -11.75 0.36 -46.33
C SER A 23 -12.18 1.45 -45.34
N MET A 24 -13.33 1.26 -44.70
CA MET A 24 -13.67 2.05 -43.51
C MET A 24 -12.60 1.76 -42.46
N PRO A 25 -11.85 2.77 -41.94
CA PRO A 25 -11.02 2.57 -40.80
C PRO A 25 -11.92 2.10 -39.67
N LEU A 26 -11.66 0.90 -39.14
CA LEU A 26 -12.19 0.47 -37.87
C LEU A 26 -11.68 1.48 -36.85
N ALA A 27 -12.55 2.41 -36.43
CA ALA A 27 -12.27 3.28 -35.31
C ALA A 27 -12.10 2.34 -34.10
N VAL A 28 -10.86 2.08 -33.73
CA VAL A 28 -10.51 1.45 -32.45
C VAL A 28 -11.04 2.41 -31.39
N ARG A 29 -12.20 2.07 -30.84
CA ARG A 29 -12.77 2.79 -29.71
C ARG A 29 -11.76 2.60 -28.57
N ALA A 30 -11.07 3.67 -28.18
CA ALA A 30 -10.24 3.64 -26.99
C ALA A 30 -11.10 3.16 -25.82
N GLU A 31 -10.69 2.09 -25.17
CA GLU A 31 -11.38 1.55 -24.01
C GLU A 31 -11.44 2.66 -22.95
N GLU A 32 -12.63 2.97 -22.48
CA GLU A 32 -12.84 4.07 -21.54
C GLU A 32 -12.14 3.74 -20.22
N ASP A 33 -11.22 4.59 -19.76
CA ASP A 33 -10.44 4.36 -18.54
C ASP A 33 -11.31 4.57 -17.28
N HIS A 34 -11.96 3.51 -16.83
CA HIS A 34 -12.75 3.51 -15.60
C HIS A 34 -11.93 3.50 -14.31
N SER A 35 -10.59 3.42 -14.39
CA SER A 35 -9.70 3.44 -13.22
C SER A 35 -9.35 4.86 -12.73
N GLY A 36 -9.86 5.91 -13.40
CA GLY A 36 -9.56 7.29 -13.02
C GLY A 36 -8.09 7.67 -13.16
N GLY A 37 -7.38 7.10 -14.14
CA GLY A 37 -5.97 7.37 -14.43
C GLY A 37 -5.01 6.60 -13.50
N ASP A 38 -5.48 5.59 -12.79
CA ASP A 38 -4.61 4.76 -11.92
C ASP A 38 -3.59 3.96 -12.73
N PRO A 39 -2.27 4.09 -12.43
CA PRO A 39 -1.23 3.31 -13.13
C PRO A 39 -1.42 1.80 -13.03
N LEU A 40 -2.04 1.31 -11.95
CA LEU A 40 -2.32 -0.12 -11.74
C LEU A 40 -3.69 -0.56 -12.27
N LYS A 41 -4.45 0.35 -12.93
CA LYS A 41 -5.77 0.07 -13.52
C LYS A 41 -6.76 -0.55 -12.54
N SER A 42 -6.69 -0.18 -11.26
CA SER A 42 -7.60 -0.67 -10.22
C SER A 42 -8.97 0.01 -10.33
N MET A 43 -10.01 -0.79 -10.51
CA MET A 43 -11.40 -0.32 -10.54
C MET A 43 -11.87 0.22 -9.17
N GLN A 44 -11.17 -0.10 -8.08
CA GLN A 44 -11.46 0.40 -6.75
C GLN A 44 -10.93 1.81 -6.51
N TRP A 45 -9.93 2.24 -7.30
CA TRP A 45 -9.24 3.51 -7.07
C TRP A 45 -10.15 4.75 -7.05
N PRO A 46 -11.10 4.95 -7.97
CA PRO A 46 -11.97 6.13 -7.93
C PRO A 46 -12.74 6.25 -6.61
N THR A 47 -13.23 5.12 -6.08
CA THR A 47 -13.93 5.08 -4.79
C THR A 47 -13.00 5.37 -3.64
N LEU A 48 -11.81 4.75 -3.62
CA LEU A 48 -10.79 4.98 -2.59
C LEU A 48 -10.30 6.42 -2.58
N ARG A 49 -10.02 6.98 -3.75
CA ARG A 49 -9.64 8.39 -3.88
C ARG A 49 -10.70 9.30 -3.23
N LYS A 50 -11.97 9.09 -3.57
CA LYS A 50 -13.06 9.89 -3.00
C LYS A 50 -13.17 9.69 -1.48
N GLN A 51 -13.03 8.47 -1.00
CA GLN A 51 -13.13 8.13 0.42
C GLN A 51 -12.02 8.75 1.26
N PHE A 52 -10.77 8.66 0.81
CA PHE A 52 -9.60 9.01 1.61
C PHE A 52 -9.04 10.41 1.31
N LEU A 53 -9.17 10.87 0.07
CA LEU A 53 -8.61 12.15 -0.37
C LEU A 53 -9.68 13.20 -0.68
N GLY A 54 -10.93 12.78 -0.91
CA GLY A 54 -12.00 13.68 -1.33
C GLY A 54 -11.65 14.40 -2.62
N GLU A 55 -11.83 15.72 -2.62
CA GLU A 55 -11.48 16.61 -3.75
C GLU A 55 -10.07 17.22 -3.62
N ALA A 56 -9.28 16.78 -2.64
CA ALA A 56 -7.92 17.30 -2.45
C ALA A 56 -7.05 17.06 -3.70
N PRO A 57 -6.16 18.00 -4.03
CA PRO A 57 -5.25 17.85 -5.16
C PRO A 57 -4.32 16.64 -4.93
N MET A 58 -4.25 15.75 -5.92
CA MET A 58 -3.42 14.56 -5.85
C MET A 58 -2.73 14.27 -7.19
N ARG A 59 -1.62 13.57 -7.13
CA ARG A 59 -0.93 12.99 -8.29
C ARG A 59 -0.27 11.66 -7.94
N PHE A 60 -0.19 10.77 -8.90
CA PHE A 60 0.71 9.62 -8.82
C PHE A 60 2.15 10.10 -8.93
N SER A 61 3.05 9.54 -8.14
CA SER A 61 4.43 10.05 -8.04
C SER A 61 5.43 8.95 -7.72
N ASP A 62 6.46 8.84 -8.55
CA ASP A 62 7.59 7.93 -8.31
C ASP A 62 8.45 8.36 -7.11
N ALA A 63 8.25 9.59 -6.60
CA ALA A 63 8.87 10.04 -5.36
C ALA A 63 8.30 9.34 -4.10
N VAL A 64 7.19 8.60 -4.25
CA VAL A 64 6.62 7.73 -3.22
C VAL A 64 6.87 6.28 -3.64
N VAL A 65 7.90 5.69 -3.08
CA VAL A 65 8.27 4.29 -3.36
C VAL A 65 7.49 3.36 -2.43
N VAL A 66 6.75 2.43 -3.00
CA VAL A 66 6.09 1.34 -2.27
C VAL A 66 6.67 0.02 -2.76
N LYS A 67 7.25 -0.76 -1.86
CA LYS A 67 7.83 -2.08 -2.18
C LYS A 67 7.11 -3.15 -1.38
N GLY A 68 6.70 -4.20 -2.06
CA GLY A 68 6.18 -5.45 -1.50
C GLY A 68 6.71 -6.63 -2.31
N PRO A 69 6.49 -7.86 -1.87
CA PRO A 69 6.82 -9.04 -2.67
C PRO A 69 5.91 -9.09 -3.91
N ALA A 70 6.44 -9.59 -5.02
CA ALA A 70 5.62 -9.85 -6.20
C ALA A 70 4.54 -10.90 -5.89
N PHE A 71 4.89 -11.90 -5.06
CA PHE A 71 3.99 -12.92 -4.52
C PHE A 71 4.25 -13.11 -3.03
N ALA A 72 3.19 -13.10 -2.22
CA ALA A 72 3.21 -13.36 -0.79
C ALA A 72 2.60 -14.74 -0.50
N ASP A 73 3.45 -15.70 -0.13
CA ASP A 73 3.01 -17.05 0.26
C ASP A 73 2.21 -17.01 1.56
N ASP A 74 2.62 -16.16 2.50
CA ASP A 74 1.92 -15.94 3.77
C ASP A 74 1.11 -14.63 3.70
N ALA A 75 -0.18 -14.79 3.42
CA ALA A 75 -1.12 -13.66 3.34
C ALA A 75 -1.38 -12.98 4.70
N MET A 76 -0.98 -13.60 5.82
CA MET A 76 -1.11 -13.02 7.15
C MET A 76 0.08 -12.12 7.53
N ASN A 77 1.20 -12.17 6.79
CA ASN A 77 2.46 -11.50 7.11
C ASN A 77 3.14 -10.83 5.91
N VAL A 78 2.38 -10.14 5.09
CA VAL A 78 2.90 -9.50 3.87
C VAL A 78 3.79 -8.31 4.22
N PRO A 79 5.09 -8.37 3.92
CA PRO A 79 6.01 -7.27 4.22
C PRO A 79 5.85 -6.14 3.20
N VAL A 80 5.80 -4.91 3.69
CA VAL A 80 5.76 -3.69 2.88
C VAL A 80 6.79 -2.69 3.39
N PHE A 81 7.43 -2.00 2.47
CA PHE A 81 8.33 -0.90 2.72
C PHE A 81 7.88 0.32 1.93
N ILE A 82 7.87 1.48 2.60
CA ILE A 82 7.52 2.78 2.04
C ILE A 82 8.70 3.73 2.22
N ASP A 83 9.01 4.48 1.18
CA ASP A 83 9.99 5.55 1.18
C ASP A 83 9.44 6.76 0.43
N ALA A 84 9.25 7.84 1.16
CA ALA A 84 8.82 9.14 0.65
C ALA A 84 9.88 10.24 0.86
N THR A 85 11.14 9.86 1.12
CA THR A 85 12.23 10.82 1.41
C THR A 85 12.51 11.76 0.25
N ALA A 86 12.29 11.31 -0.99
CA ALA A 86 12.46 12.14 -2.18
C ALA A 86 11.52 13.37 -2.18
N LEU A 87 10.36 13.32 -1.53
CA LEU A 87 9.47 14.47 -1.38
C LEU A 87 10.05 15.55 -0.47
N SER A 88 10.86 15.18 0.52
CA SER A 88 11.48 16.12 1.43
C SER A 88 12.59 16.96 0.76
N SER A 89 13.23 16.42 -0.27
CA SER A 89 14.28 17.12 -1.03
C SER A 89 13.74 18.10 -2.09
N VAL A 90 12.47 17.99 -2.44
CA VAL A 90 11.82 18.85 -3.46
C VAL A 90 11.07 20.03 -2.82
N GLY A 91 11.31 20.32 -1.54
CA GLY A 91 10.72 21.46 -0.82
C GLY A 91 9.39 21.17 -0.12
N GLY A 92 8.88 19.95 -0.23
CA GLY A 92 7.68 19.49 0.48
C GLY A 92 8.06 18.67 1.72
N SER A 93 7.87 19.17 2.95
CA SER A 93 7.98 18.30 4.10
C SER A 93 6.76 17.41 4.19
N VAL A 94 6.99 16.10 4.34
CA VAL A 94 5.92 15.12 4.53
C VAL A 94 5.20 15.36 5.85
N GLU A 95 3.89 15.54 5.78
CA GLU A 95 3.00 15.70 6.94
C GLU A 95 2.52 14.33 7.43
N ARG A 96 2.02 13.49 6.50
CA ARG A 96 1.40 12.20 6.82
C ARG A 96 1.53 11.23 5.66
N ILE A 97 1.60 9.95 6.00
CA ILE A 97 1.56 8.83 5.08
C ILE A 97 0.41 7.91 5.49
N ASP A 98 -0.62 7.82 4.67
CA ASP A 98 -1.72 6.88 4.85
C ASP A 98 -1.52 5.67 3.93
N VAL A 99 -1.66 4.48 4.48
CA VAL A 99 -1.50 3.24 3.72
C VAL A 99 -2.83 2.52 3.62
N VAL A 100 -3.21 2.18 2.39
CA VAL A 100 -4.44 1.44 2.10
C VAL A 100 -4.16 0.24 1.20
N ASN A 101 -5.02 -0.77 1.32
CA ASN A 101 -5.09 -1.90 0.41
C ASN A 101 -6.45 -1.89 -0.31
N ASP A 102 -6.43 -1.91 -1.64
CA ASP A 102 -7.64 -1.69 -2.43
C ASP A 102 -8.74 -2.72 -2.19
N ARG A 103 -8.37 -3.97 -1.92
CA ARG A 103 -9.30 -5.11 -1.90
C ARG A 103 -9.46 -5.80 -0.56
N ASN A 104 -8.79 -5.32 0.49
CA ASN A 104 -9.06 -5.82 1.83
C ASN A 104 -10.46 -5.40 2.30
N PRO A 105 -11.14 -6.22 3.10
CA PRO A 105 -12.41 -5.84 3.74
C PRO A 105 -12.27 -4.57 4.58
N ILE A 106 -11.18 -4.47 5.37
CA ILE A 106 -10.75 -3.25 6.06
C ILE A 106 -9.59 -2.69 5.24
N ARG A 107 -9.81 -1.57 4.59
CA ARG A 107 -8.89 -1.02 3.59
C ARG A 107 -7.75 -0.21 4.19
N GLU A 108 -8.02 0.51 5.28
CA GLU A 108 -6.99 1.24 6.02
C GLU A 108 -6.05 0.26 6.71
N VAL A 109 -4.75 0.49 6.55
CA VAL A 109 -3.71 -0.33 7.18
C VAL A 109 -3.04 0.46 8.30
N LEU A 110 -2.61 1.66 8.02
CA LEU A 110 -2.00 2.56 9.00
C LEU A 110 -1.97 4.01 8.51
N SER A 111 -1.76 4.94 9.46
CA SER A 111 -1.45 6.35 9.20
C SER A 111 -0.21 6.75 10.00
N PHE A 112 0.81 7.28 9.32
CA PHE A 112 2.11 7.60 9.89
C PHE A 112 2.42 9.10 9.75
N GLU A 113 2.68 9.79 10.86
CA GLU A 113 3.20 11.15 10.91
C GLU A 113 4.69 11.11 11.25
N PRO A 114 5.61 11.30 10.31
CA PRO A 114 7.05 11.15 10.55
C PRO A 114 7.61 12.21 11.48
N LEU A 115 7.06 13.42 11.52
CA LEU A 115 7.48 14.56 12.35
C LEU A 115 8.99 14.83 12.32
N ARG A 116 9.76 14.11 13.14
CA ARG A 116 11.24 14.19 13.24
C ARG A 116 11.93 12.95 12.68
N ALA A 117 11.20 11.87 12.44
CA ALA A 117 11.72 10.71 11.73
C ALA A 117 11.79 10.97 10.22
N LEU A 118 12.53 10.17 9.50
CA LEU A 118 12.46 10.17 8.05
C LEU A 118 11.10 9.61 7.61
N PRO A 119 10.53 10.07 6.49
CA PRO A 119 9.27 9.56 5.96
C PRO A 119 9.47 8.19 5.29
N MET A 120 9.97 7.25 6.07
CA MET A 120 10.24 5.87 5.71
C MET A 120 9.66 4.93 6.76
N LEU A 121 9.00 3.86 6.31
CA LEU A 121 8.36 2.90 7.20
C LEU A 121 8.38 1.51 6.57
N ALA A 122 8.71 0.49 7.36
CA ALA A 122 8.46 -0.89 7.00
C ALA A 122 7.59 -1.58 8.05
N PHE A 123 6.67 -2.39 7.60
CA PHE A 123 5.73 -3.11 8.44
C PHE A 123 5.27 -4.40 7.76
N ARG A 124 4.43 -5.19 8.44
CA ARG A 124 3.75 -6.36 7.88
C ARG A 124 2.26 -6.23 8.11
N PHE A 125 1.49 -6.68 7.15
CA PHE A 125 0.04 -6.63 7.24
C PHE A 125 -0.63 -7.85 6.57
N ARG A 126 -1.91 -8.02 6.80
CA ARG A 126 -2.73 -9.11 6.28
C ARG A 126 -3.37 -8.71 4.96
N MET A 127 -3.35 -9.61 3.99
CA MET A 127 -4.02 -9.42 2.70
C MET A 127 -5.08 -10.49 2.49
N GLU A 128 -6.29 -10.06 2.13
CA GLU A 128 -7.38 -10.98 1.83
C GLU A 128 -7.26 -11.57 0.42
N GLN A 129 -6.71 -10.82 -0.52
CA GLN A 129 -6.52 -11.24 -1.91
C GLN A 129 -5.46 -10.39 -2.60
N ALA A 130 -5.07 -10.80 -3.82
CA ALA A 130 -4.20 -10.01 -4.69
C ALA A 130 -4.74 -8.59 -4.91
N SER A 131 -3.90 -7.58 -4.66
CA SER A 131 -4.37 -6.21 -4.57
C SER A 131 -3.25 -5.19 -4.77
N PRO A 132 -3.56 -3.97 -5.26
CA PRO A 132 -2.74 -2.81 -5.04
C PRO A 132 -2.58 -2.50 -3.54
N VAL A 133 -1.35 -2.18 -3.15
CA VAL A 133 -1.02 -1.54 -1.87
C VAL A 133 -0.57 -0.13 -2.18
N ARG A 134 -1.15 0.86 -1.50
CA ARG A 134 -0.90 2.27 -1.78
C ARG A 134 -0.40 3.00 -0.57
N ALA A 135 0.55 3.89 -0.79
CA ALA A 135 0.94 4.94 0.15
C ALA A 135 0.46 6.28 -0.40
N MET A 136 -0.41 6.94 0.32
CA MET A 136 -0.90 8.28 0.04
C MET A 136 -0.17 9.24 0.97
N VAL A 137 0.69 10.07 0.42
CA VAL A 137 1.59 10.96 1.17
C VAL A 137 1.10 12.39 1.03
N LYS A 138 0.72 12.98 2.16
CA LYS A 138 0.36 14.39 2.25
C LYS A 138 1.59 15.23 2.55
N THR A 139 1.83 16.25 1.76
CA THR A 139 2.84 17.27 2.02
C THR A 139 2.20 18.51 2.66
N ARG A 140 2.98 19.32 3.36
CA ARG A 140 2.47 20.50 4.12
C ARG A 140 1.80 21.57 3.27
N ASP A 141 2.07 21.60 1.97
CA ASP A 141 1.38 22.45 1.00
C ASP A 141 -0.03 21.95 0.63
N GLY A 142 -0.47 20.81 1.24
CA GLY A 142 -1.78 20.21 1.01
C GLY A 142 -1.86 19.29 -0.19
N GLN A 143 -0.76 19.10 -0.94
CA GLN A 143 -0.71 18.20 -2.08
C GLN A 143 -0.59 16.73 -1.61
N TRP A 144 -1.33 15.85 -2.28
CA TRP A 144 -1.20 14.41 -2.09
C TRP A 144 -0.38 13.79 -3.22
N HIS A 145 0.55 12.92 -2.83
CA HIS A 145 1.38 12.12 -3.72
C HIS A 145 1.08 10.63 -3.46
N VAL A 146 0.75 9.90 -4.51
CA VAL A 146 0.35 8.50 -4.37
C VAL A 146 1.36 7.60 -5.05
N GLY A 147 1.99 6.72 -4.27
CA GLY A 147 2.77 5.60 -4.77
C GLY A 147 2.01 4.30 -4.57
N SER A 148 2.28 3.30 -5.41
CA SER A 148 1.58 2.03 -5.31
C SER A 148 2.41 0.88 -5.86
N THR A 149 2.13 -0.32 -5.36
CA THR A 149 2.65 -1.58 -5.90
C THR A 149 1.55 -2.63 -5.92
N TRP A 150 1.62 -3.54 -6.89
CA TRP A 150 0.75 -4.71 -6.93
C TRP A 150 1.40 -5.84 -6.13
N VAL A 151 0.65 -6.45 -5.22
CA VAL A 151 1.07 -7.65 -4.50
C VAL A 151 0.11 -8.77 -4.80
N GLN A 152 0.63 -9.88 -5.31
CA GLN A 152 -0.08 -11.12 -5.43
C GLN A 152 -0.02 -11.84 -4.08
N ALA A 153 -1.16 -12.22 -3.50
CA ALA A 153 -1.22 -12.94 -2.24
C ALA A 153 -2.01 -14.23 -2.39
N ALA A 154 -1.67 -15.22 -1.60
CA ALA A 154 -2.39 -16.50 -1.55
C ALA A 154 -3.85 -16.32 -1.11
N GLY A 155 -4.13 -15.28 -0.31
CA GLY A 155 -5.48 -14.90 0.14
C GLY A 155 -5.86 -15.40 1.52
N GLY A 156 -7.00 -14.88 2.03
CA GLY A 156 -7.56 -15.30 3.32
C GLY A 156 -6.85 -14.74 4.56
N GLY A 157 -5.92 -13.78 4.40
CA GLY A 157 -5.12 -13.29 5.53
C GLY A 157 -5.92 -12.53 6.59
N CYS A 158 -7.04 -11.92 6.22
CA CYS A 158 -7.86 -11.13 7.14
C CYS A 158 -8.94 -11.95 7.85
N THR A 159 -9.35 -13.08 7.28
CA THR A 159 -10.51 -13.87 7.70
C THR A 159 -10.14 -15.18 8.42
N VAL A 160 -8.84 -15.40 8.69
CA VAL A 160 -8.35 -16.52 9.49
C VAL A 160 -7.82 -16.05 10.84
N PRO A 161 -7.98 -16.85 11.92
CA PRO A 161 -7.47 -16.50 13.24
C PRO A 161 -5.94 -16.46 13.25
N GLY A 162 -5.38 -15.56 14.07
CA GLY A 162 -3.94 -15.48 14.30
C GLY A 162 -3.40 -16.67 15.10
N ILE A 163 -2.15 -17.06 14.84
CA ILE A 163 -1.46 -18.15 15.55
C ILE A 163 -1.22 -17.76 17.02
N THR A 164 -1.00 -16.49 17.31
CA THR A 164 -0.74 -15.96 18.65
C THR A 164 -1.81 -16.36 19.68
N ARG A 165 -3.05 -16.59 19.25
CA ARG A 165 -4.14 -17.02 20.15
C ARG A 165 -4.19 -18.52 20.43
N SER A 166 -3.43 -19.34 19.70
CA SER A 166 -3.60 -20.79 19.70
C SER A 166 -3.37 -21.46 21.06
N ASP A 167 -2.50 -20.91 21.90
CA ASP A 167 -2.14 -21.49 23.22
C ASP A 167 -2.51 -20.62 24.42
N GLY A 168 -3.14 -19.47 24.19
CA GLY A 168 -3.52 -18.52 25.24
C GLY A 168 -2.36 -17.82 25.96
N SER A 169 -1.11 -18.08 25.57
CA SER A 169 0.07 -17.50 26.23
C SER A 169 0.22 -16.00 25.99
N TRP A 170 -0.38 -15.50 24.92
CA TRP A 170 -0.32 -14.09 24.53
C TRP A 170 -0.76 -13.11 25.63
N SER A 171 -1.72 -13.51 26.46
CA SER A 171 -2.24 -12.65 27.53
C SER A 171 -1.18 -12.30 28.58
N ARG A 172 -0.19 -13.17 28.80
CA ARG A 172 0.92 -12.91 29.73
C ARG A 172 1.99 -11.99 29.15
N THR A 173 2.04 -11.88 27.82
CA THR A 173 3.03 -11.07 27.11
C THR A 173 2.40 -9.89 26.37
N LEU A 174 1.08 -9.67 26.57
CA LEU A 174 0.35 -8.60 25.91
C LEU A 174 1.05 -7.26 26.11
N ASN A 175 1.21 -6.52 24.99
CA ASN A 175 1.82 -5.20 24.93
C ASN A 175 3.30 -5.14 25.37
N GLN A 176 3.97 -6.29 25.56
CA GLN A 176 5.42 -6.28 25.72
C GLN A 176 6.09 -5.78 24.45
N VAL A 177 7.03 -4.87 24.63
CA VAL A 177 7.76 -4.21 23.53
C VAL A 177 9.20 -4.66 23.51
N GLN A 178 9.68 -5.00 22.33
CA GLN A 178 11.10 -5.24 22.05
C GLN A 178 11.56 -4.20 21.03
N THR A 179 12.68 -3.54 21.31
CA THR A 179 13.26 -2.54 20.42
C THR A 179 14.71 -2.87 20.10
N ARG A 180 15.16 -2.47 18.91
CA ARG A 180 16.55 -2.58 18.51
C ARG A 180 16.93 -1.48 17.54
N PHE A 181 18.07 -0.84 17.78
CA PHE A 181 18.72 0.06 16.85
C PHE A 181 19.72 -0.68 15.96
N PHE A 182 19.77 -0.24 14.70
CA PHE A 182 20.77 -0.67 13.73
C PHE A 182 21.44 0.57 13.14
N SER A 183 22.75 0.59 13.16
CA SER A 183 23.56 1.66 12.59
C SER A 183 23.77 1.46 11.08
N ASN A 184 24.05 2.56 10.35
CA ASN A 184 24.56 2.55 8.98
C ASN A 184 23.64 1.97 7.90
N VAL A 185 22.32 2.09 8.03
CA VAL A 185 21.40 1.67 6.97
C VAL A 185 21.33 2.71 5.85
N LEU A 186 21.30 3.99 6.22
CA LEU A 186 21.49 5.14 5.34
C LEU A 186 22.54 6.04 5.97
N ALA A 187 23.39 6.71 5.17
CA ALA A 187 24.41 7.60 5.68
C ALA A 187 23.77 8.65 6.62
N GLY A 188 24.21 8.67 7.87
CA GLY A 188 23.73 9.62 8.90
C GLY A 188 22.36 9.28 9.52
N SER A 189 21.77 8.11 9.22
CA SER A 189 20.52 7.66 9.85
C SER A 189 20.75 6.48 10.81
N GLN A 190 19.75 6.24 11.64
CA GLN A 190 19.64 5.03 12.47
C GLN A 190 18.27 4.39 12.27
N ARG A 191 18.29 3.07 12.08
CA ARG A 191 17.08 2.28 11.97
C ARG A 191 16.64 1.81 13.35
N LEU A 192 15.40 2.17 13.71
CA LEU A 192 14.73 1.65 14.90
C LEU A 192 13.75 0.56 14.47
N ARG A 193 13.91 -0.65 15.00
CA ARG A 193 12.94 -1.73 14.89
C ARG A 193 12.18 -1.87 16.20
N VAL A 194 10.86 -1.95 16.10
CA VAL A 194 9.93 -2.13 17.21
C VAL A 194 9.09 -3.38 16.96
N ARG A 195 9.02 -4.27 17.92
CA ARG A 195 8.09 -5.41 17.95
C ARG A 195 7.21 -5.30 19.18
N ILE A 196 5.91 -5.50 19.00
CA ILE A 196 4.93 -5.47 20.08
C ILE A 196 4.24 -6.84 20.10
N MET A 197 4.10 -7.42 21.29
CA MET A 197 3.39 -8.68 21.45
C MET A 197 1.89 -8.40 21.53
N HIS A 198 1.17 -8.67 20.43
CA HIS A 198 -0.26 -8.40 20.32
C HIS A 198 -0.91 -9.31 19.26
N PRO A 199 -2.10 -9.87 19.49
CA PRO A 199 -2.75 -10.77 18.53
C PRO A 199 -3.23 -10.08 17.25
N MET A 200 -3.52 -8.78 17.27
CA MET A 200 -3.98 -8.02 16.11
C MET A 200 -5.15 -8.72 15.40
N ASP A 201 -6.23 -8.97 16.13
CA ASP A 201 -7.42 -9.61 15.58
C ASP A 201 -8.22 -8.62 14.74
N THR A 202 -8.61 -9.06 13.56
CA THR A 202 -9.33 -8.21 12.61
C THR A 202 -10.80 -7.99 12.93
N GLY A 203 -11.40 -8.85 13.78
CA GLY A 203 -12.85 -8.86 14.00
C GLY A 203 -13.67 -9.50 12.87
N LEU A 204 -12.98 -10.02 11.83
CA LEU A 204 -13.63 -10.68 10.69
C LEU A 204 -13.77 -12.20 10.86
N VAL A 205 -13.15 -12.74 11.90
CA VAL A 205 -13.24 -14.16 12.26
C VAL A 205 -14.41 -14.36 13.23
N ALA A 206 -15.26 -15.32 12.91
CA ALA A 206 -16.44 -15.60 13.75
C ALA A 206 -16.06 -15.87 15.22
N GLY A 207 -16.68 -15.16 16.14
CA GLY A 207 -16.45 -15.31 17.59
C GLY A 207 -15.17 -14.62 18.11
N ILE A 208 -14.39 -13.96 17.27
CA ILE A 208 -13.20 -13.20 17.67
C ILE A 208 -13.43 -11.72 17.37
N PRO A 209 -13.69 -10.87 18.38
CA PRO A 209 -13.87 -9.44 18.16
C PRO A 209 -12.56 -8.79 17.74
N ALA A 210 -12.65 -7.62 17.10
CA ALA A 210 -11.50 -6.80 16.77
C ALA A 210 -10.72 -6.46 18.04
N PHE A 211 -9.42 -6.78 18.02
CA PHE A 211 -8.51 -6.46 19.12
C PHE A 211 -7.13 -6.16 18.54
N TYR A 212 -6.74 -4.90 18.53
CA TYR A 212 -5.54 -4.43 17.81
C TYR A 212 -4.92 -3.21 18.52
N VAL A 213 -3.64 -3.01 18.30
CA VAL A 213 -2.94 -1.78 18.70
C VAL A 213 -3.48 -0.64 17.86
N GLU A 214 -4.08 0.36 18.53
CA GLU A 214 -4.76 1.48 17.88
C GLU A 214 -3.78 2.61 17.53
N ASN A 215 -2.91 2.96 18.48
CA ASN A 215 -1.98 4.06 18.27
C ASN A 215 -0.65 3.86 19.02
N LEU A 216 0.37 4.46 18.46
CA LEU A 216 1.72 4.50 19.01
C LEU A 216 2.32 5.90 18.82
N GLN A 217 3.14 6.33 19.76
CA GLN A 217 3.93 7.55 19.67
C GLN A 217 5.32 7.30 20.22
N LEU A 218 6.35 7.74 19.51
CA LEU A 218 7.70 7.83 20.01
C LEU A 218 8.00 9.26 20.42
N ALA A 219 8.42 9.48 21.66
CA ALA A 219 8.82 10.78 22.15
C ALA A 219 10.11 10.68 22.97
N ASP A 220 10.86 11.76 23.10
CA ASP A 220 12.00 11.84 23.99
C ASP A 220 11.58 12.27 25.42
N ASP A 221 12.52 12.24 26.35
CA ASP A 221 12.34 12.60 27.76
C ASP A 221 11.98 14.09 27.97
N SER A 222 12.25 14.94 26.99
CA SER A 222 11.80 16.35 26.96
C SER A 222 10.35 16.51 26.47
N GLY A 223 9.69 15.42 26.08
CA GLY A 223 8.33 15.42 25.53
C GLY A 223 8.26 15.72 24.04
N ARG A 224 9.38 15.88 23.33
CA ARG A 224 9.36 16.09 21.88
C ARG A 224 8.98 14.81 21.16
N VAL A 225 7.94 14.89 20.33
CA VAL A 225 7.46 13.75 19.56
C VAL A 225 8.30 13.56 18.31
N TRP A 226 8.77 12.34 18.11
CA TRP A 226 9.56 11.92 16.95
C TRP A 226 8.68 11.45 15.82
N TRP A 227 7.64 10.66 16.13
CA TRP A 227 6.64 10.21 15.18
C TRP A 227 5.36 9.78 15.91
N ARG A 228 4.26 9.75 15.17
CA ARG A 228 2.98 9.13 15.56
C ARG A 228 2.57 8.11 14.53
N LEU A 229 1.88 7.09 14.98
CA LEU A 229 1.37 6.00 14.14
C LEU A 229 -0.01 5.59 14.63
N ALA A 230 -1.01 5.67 13.76
CA ALA A 230 -2.27 4.99 13.93
C ALA A 230 -2.22 3.66 13.17
N LEU A 231 -2.69 2.60 13.78
CA LEU A 231 -2.73 1.26 13.21
C LEU A 231 -4.18 0.81 13.11
N HIS A 232 -4.46 -0.04 12.12
CA HIS A 232 -5.75 -0.65 11.92
C HIS A 232 -5.62 -2.18 11.95
N GLU A 233 -6.74 -2.85 11.96
CA GLU A 233 -6.88 -4.29 12.13
C GLU A 233 -6.07 -5.13 11.12
N PRO A 234 -5.86 -4.70 9.86
CA PRO A 234 -5.06 -5.49 8.92
C PRO A 234 -3.57 -5.61 9.26
N ILE A 235 -3.04 -4.86 10.21
CA ILE A 235 -1.65 -5.05 10.64
C ILE A 235 -1.47 -6.49 11.14
N ALA A 236 -0.35 -7.12 10.76
CA ALA A 236 -0.04 -8.49 11.14
C ALA A 236 0.10 -8.66 12.65
N GLU A 237 -0.19 -9.86 13.16
CA GLU A 237 0.03 -10.19 14.57
C GLU A 237 1.48 -9.96 15.00
N ASN A 238 1.67 -9.62 16.27
CA ASN A 238 2.98 -9.23 16.82
C ASN A 238 3.67 -8.17 15.95
N PRO A 239 3.06 -6.98 15.78
CA PRO A 239 3.52 -5.95 14.85
C PRO A 239 5.01 -5.74 14.87
N LEU A 240 5.64 -5.89 13.72
CA LEU A 240 7.05 -5.61 13.49
C LEU A 240 7.16 -4.36 12.62
N LEU A 241 7.51 -3.25 13.27
CA LEU A 241 7.57 -1.92 12.67
C LEU A 241 9.03 -1.47 12.56
N THR A 242 9.38 -0.78 11.50
CA THR A 242 10.74 -0.29 11.29
C THR A 242 10.70 1.16 10.84
N PHE A 243 11.42 2.02 11.51
CA PHE A 243 11.51 3.46 11.29
C PHE A 243 12.95 3.87 11.04
N GLU A 244 13.16 4.95 10.29
CA GLU A 244 14.47 5.59 10.12
C GLU A 244 14.46 6.93 10.85
N LEU A 245 15.45 7.14 11.72
CA LEU A 245 15.65 8.37 12.46
C LEU A 245 16.87 9.12 11.90
N PRO A 246 16.83 10.46 11.77
CA PRO A 246 17.99 11.23 11.34
C PRO A 246 19.04 11.27 12.47
N GLY A 247 20.05 10.42 12.38
CA GLY A 247 21.08 10.28 13.41
C GLY A 247 20.62 9.52 14.66
N ARG A 248 21.54 9.38 15.62
CA ARG A 248 21.24 8.77 16.91
C ARG A 248 20.65 9.82 17.85
N PRO A 249 19.44 9.60 18.40
CA PRO A 249 18.90 10.49 19.42
C PRO A 249 19.83 10.53 20.64
N ASN A 250 20.21 11.73 21.05
CA ASN A 250 21.00 11.92 22.27
C ASN A 250 20.06 12.14 23.47
N ALA A 251 19.07 11.26 23.62
CA ALA A 251 18.01 11.34 24.61
C ALA A 251 17.41 9.94 24.83
N ILE A 252 16.84 9.72 25.99
CA ILE A 252 16.03 8.53 26.26
C ILE A 252 14.72 8.65 25.47
N LEU A 253 14.44 7.67 24.64
CA LEU A 253 13.21 7.60 23.91
C LEU A 253 12.18 6.72 24.63
N ARG A 254 10.92 7.09 24.57
CA ARG A 254 9.79 6.34 25.11
C ARG A 254 8.76 6.07 24.04
N LEU A 255 8.41 4.81 23.87
CA LEU A 255 7.28 4.37 23.09
C LEU A 255 6.05 4.32 23.97
N LYS A 256 5.01 5.04 23.59
CA LYS A 256 3.71 5.05 24.28
C LYS A 256 2.60 4.76 23.28
N GLY A 257 1.53 4.14 23.76
CA GLY A 257 0.35 3.87 22.94
C GLY A 257 -0.70 3.09 23.71
N ARG A 258 -1.66 2.60 22.97
CA ARG A 258 -2.73 1.73 23.52
C ARG A 258 -3.31 0.84 22.43
N ASP A 259 -3.98 -0.21 22.84
CA ASP A 259 -4.90 -0.98 22.00
C ASP A 259 -6.32 -0.43 22.05
N ASN A 260 -7.21 -0.97 21.24
CA ASN A 260 -8.62 -0.56 21.16
C ASN A 260 -9.45 -0.97 22.40
N ASN A 261 -8.90 -1.80 23.28
CA ASN A 261 -9.51 -2.13 24.59
C ASN A 261 -8.96 -1.23 25.72
N GLY A 262 -8.07 -0.27 25.42
CA GLY A 262 -7.51 0.67 26.37
C GLY A 262 -6.30 0.15 27.15
N ASN A 263 -5.77 -1.04 26.85
CA ASN A 263 -4.54 -1.51 27.48
C ASN A 263 -3.35 -0.66 27.00
N LEU A 264 -2.56 -0.15 27.94
CA LEU A 264 -1.48 0.76 27.66
C LEU A 264 -0.23 0.03 27.16
N ILE A 265 0.46 0.66 26.24
CA ILE A 265 1.81 0.32 25.79
C ILE A 265 2.73 1.43 26.31
N ASN A 266 3.77 1.06 27.06
CA ASN A 266 4.77 1.99 27.57
C ASN A 266 6.11 1.28 27.71
N ALA A 267 7.08 1.69 26.90
CA ALA A 267 8.41 1.09 26.91
C ALA A 267 9.50 2.15 26.72
N GLU A 268 10.59 1.99 27.43
CA GLU A 268 11.80 2.71 27.14
C GLU A 268 12.51 2.09 25.94
N VAL A 269 12.92 2.93 25.01
CA VAL A 269 13.62 2.52 23.80
C VAL A 269 15.10 2.78 24.03
N LEU A 270 15.80 1.71 24.36
CA LEU A 270 17.25 1.76 24.61
C LEU A 270 17.99 1.91 23.29
N ALA A 271 18.84 2.93 23.23
CA ALA A 271 19.69 3.24 22.08
C ALA A 271 20.99 2.42 22.08
#